data_84d94b1933513a038437d61fc0d78bd7
#
_entry.id   84d94b1933513a038437d61fc0d78bd7
#
_cell.length_a   1.000
_cell.length_b   1.000
_cell.length_c   1.000
_cell.angle_alpha   90.00
_cell.angle_beta   90.00
_cell.angle_gamma   90.00
#
_symmetry.space_group_name_H-M   'P 1'
#
loop_
_entity.id
_entity.type
_entity.pdbx_description
1 polymer ?
#
loop_
_entity_poly.entity_id
_entity_poly.type
_entity_poly.pdbx_seq_one_letter_code
_entity_poly.pdbx_strand_id
1 'polypeptide(L)' 'MRIIEEPKKFSNFDDLKLGDVFNYDGVWYMKIDTIKSEMSVFNAVDLGTGMLENIAPYSDVIYQDVELRVRDF' A
#
# COMPACT_ATOMS: atom_id res chain seq x y z
N MET A 1 21.89 15.52 9.20
CA MET A 1 21.14 14.38 8.71
C MET A 1 20.61 14.68 7.32
N ARG A 2 20.80 13.77 6.43
CA ARG A 2 20.31 13.96 5.09
C ARG A 2 19.00 13.23 4.89
N ILE A 3 18.00 13.96 4.44
CA ILE A 3 16.76 13.36 4.02
C ILE A 3 16.86 13.17 2.51
N ILE A 4 16.90 11.94 2.08
CA ILE A 4 16.86 11.65 0.66
C ILE A 4 15.40 11.59 0.28
N GLU A 5 14.95 12.61 -0.41
CA GLU A 5 13.62 12.58 -0.99
C GLU A 5 13.71 11.76 -2.27
N GLU A 6 13.23 10.56 -2.21
CA GLU A 6 13.05 9.79 -3.40
C GLU A 6 11.84 10.31 -4.16
N PRO A 7 11.93 10.40 -5.48
CA PRO A 7 10.78 10.85 -6.26
C PRO A 7 9.61 9.93 -6.04
N LYS A 8 8.47 10.53 -5.77
CA LYS A 8 7.22 9.80 -5.64
C LYS A 8 6.88 9.18 -6.98
N LYS A 9 6.65 7.89 -6.98
CA LYS A 9 6.24 7.18 -8.17
C LYS A 9 4.74 6.99 -8.15
N PHE A 10 4.11 7.37 -9.25
CA PHE A 10 2.70 7.08 -9.44
C PHE A 10 2.56 5.74 -10.13
N SER A 11 1.62 4.96 -9.67
CA SER A 11 1.37 3.63 -10.22
C SER A 11 -0.10 3.30 -10.09
N ASN A 12 -0.55 2.29 -10.84
CA ASN A 12 -1.86 1.71 -10.59
C ASN A 12 -1.74 0.69 -9.47
N PHE A 13 -2.78 0.59 -8.66
CA PHE A 13 -2.79 -0.37 -7.57
C PHE A 13 -2.50 -1.79 -8.06
N ASP A 14 -3.02 -2.15 -9.24
CA ASP A 14 -2.85 -3.49 -9.80
C ASP A 14 -1.40 -3.82 -10.14
N ASP A 15 -0.58 -2.80 -10.41
CA ASP A 15 0.83 -2.99 -10.72
C ASP A 15 1.69 -3.21 -9.49
N LEU A 16 1.16 -3.01 -8.31
CA LEU A 16 1.90 -3.20 -7.07
C LEU A 16 2.01 -4.69 -6.74
N LYS A 17 3.09 -5.03 -6.05
CA LYS A 17 3.31 -6.38 -5.53
C LYS A 17 2.72 -6.52 -4.14
N LEU A 18 2.43 -7.74 -3.76
CA LEU A 18 1.99 -8.01 -2.38
C LEU A 18 3.06 -7.54 -1.40
N GLY A 19 2.62 -6.85 -0.37
CA GLY A 19 3.50 -6.26 0.62
C GLY A 19 3.97 -4.85 0.31
N ASP A 20 3.70 -4.34 -0.88
CA ASP A 20 4.05 -2.97 -1.23
C ASP A 20 3.20 -1.99 -0.42
N VAL A 21 3.88 -0.95 0.07
CA VAL A 21 3.24 0.14 0.81
C VAL A 21 2.98 1.29 -0.17
N PHE A 22 1.77 1.82 -0.11
CA PHE A 22 1.38 2.89 -1.02
C PHE A 22 0.47 3.88 -0.31
N ASN A 23 0.36 5.07 -0.88
CA ASN A 23 -0.56 6.10 -0.40
C ASN A 23 -1.71 6.23 -1.40
N TYR A 24 -2.90 6.17 -0.90
CA TYR A 24 -4.10 6.39 -1.68
C TYR A 24 -5.00 7.35 -0.91
N ASP A 25 -5.31 8.47 -1.55
CA ASP A 25 -6.18 9.51 -0.97
C ASP A 25 -5.72 9.97 0.43
N GLY A 26 -4.41 10.11 0.59
CA GLY A 26 -3.81 10.59 1.84
C GLY A 26 -3.66 9.54 2.92
N VAL A 27 -4.03 8.30 2.65
CA VAL A 27 -3.95 7.21 3.62
C VAL A 27 -2.91 6.18 3.17
N TRP A 28 -2.13 5.69 4.11
CA TRP A 28 -1.12 4.67 3.85
C TRP A 28 -1.71 3.28 3.98
N TYR A 29 -1.47 2.48 2.96
CA TYR A 29 -1.94 1.09 2.90
C TYR A 29 -0.81 0.15 2.56
N MET A 30 -1.02 -1.12 2.83
CA MET A 30 -0.18 -2.19 2.32
C MET A 30 -1.03 -3.10 1.44
N LYS A 31 -0.51 -3.43 0.27
CA LYS A 31 -1.19 -4.38 -0.61
C LYS A 31 -1.07 -5.78 -0.05
N ILE A 32 -2.20 -6.46 0.10
CA ILE A 32 -2.28 -7.82 0.61
C ILE A 32 -2.93 -8.72 -0.44
N ASP A 33 -2.78 -10.02 -0.25
CA ASP A 33 -3.48 -10.97 -1.11
C ASP A 33 -5.00 -10.80 -0.93
N THR A 34 -5.72 -11.03 -2.02
CA THR A 34 -7.15 -10.79 -2.02
C THR A 34 -7.87 -11.71 -1.05
N ILE A 35 -8.62 -11.11 -0.15
CA ILE A 35 -9.48 -11.83 0.79
C ILE A 35 -10.91 -11.67 0.32
N LYS A 36 -11.57 -12.78 0.05
CA LYS A 36 -12.96 -12.79 -0.37
C LYS A 36 -13.84 -13.29 0.76
N SER A 37 -14.83 -12.51 1.11
CA SER A 37 -15.89 -12.93 2.00
C SER A 37 -17.21 -12.98 1.22
N GLU A 38 -18.28 -13.39 1.86
CA GLU A 38 -19.58 -13.53 1.19
C GLU A 38 -20.09 -12.23 0.57
N MET A 39 -19.77 -11.10 1.19
CA MET A 39 -20.30 -9.80 0.77
C MET A 39 -19.22 -8.79 0.40
N SER A 40 -17.96 -9.13 0.56
CA SER A 40 -16.90 -8.14 0.41
C SER A 40 -15.62 -8.77 -0.10
N VAL A 41 -14.85 -7.94 -0.78
CA VAL A 41 -13.51 -8.30 -1.24
C VAL A 41 -12.55 -7.26 -0.67
N PHE A 42 -11.44 -7.72 -0.12
CA PHE A 42 -10.42 -6.84 0.44
C PHE A 42 -9.07 -7.16 -0.18
N ASN A 43 -8.30 -6.14 -0.47
CA ASN A 43 -6.99 -6.30 -1.11
C ASN A 43 -5.94 -5.37 -0.53
N ALA A 44 -6.27 -4.60 0.49
CA ALA A 44 -5.35 -3.70 1.14
C ALA A 44 -5.68 -3.58 2.61
N VAL A 45 -4.69 -3.21 3.41
CA VAL A 45 -4.89 -2.93 4.82
C VAL A 45 -4.43 -1.50 5.11
N ASP A 46 -5.27 -0.76 5.82
CA ASP A 46 -4.96 0.59 6.29
C ASP A 46 -3.93 0.47 7.42
N LEU A 47 -2.75 1.03 7.21
CA LEU A 47 -1.67 0.92 8.19
C LEU A 47 -1.91 1.75 9.44
N GLY A 48 -2.79 2.75 9.36
CA GLY A 48 -3.12 3.56 10.52
C GLY A 48 -4.14 2.90 11.45
N THR A 49 -5.06 2.12 10.91
CA THR A 49 -6.16 1.54 11.67
C THR A 49 -6.16 0.02 11.70
N GLY A 50 -5.43 -0.61 10.78
CA GLY A 50 -5.46 -2.07 10.61
C GLY A 50 -6.72 -2.58 9.92
N MET A 51 -7.56 -1.71 9.41
CA MET A 51 -8.79 -2.12 8.73
C MET A 51 -8.52 -2.57 7.30
N LEU A 52 -9.27 -3.56 6.87
CA LEU A 52 -9.21 -4.06 5.51
C LEU A 52 -10.00 -3.15 4.58
N GLU A 53 -9.46 -2.94 3.39
CA GLU A 53 -10.06 -2.07 2.39
C GLU A 53 -10.04 -2.73 1.02
N ASN A 54 -10.93 -2.28 0.16
CA ASN A 54 -10.97 -2.70 -1.23
C ASN A 54 -10.58 -1.52 -2.12
N ILE A 55 -9.44 -1.63 -2.76
CA ILE A 55 -8.93 -0.61 -3.69
C ILE A 55 -9.15 -1.10 -5.10
N ALA A 56 -9.72 -0.26 -5.95
CA ALA A 56 -9.94 -0.62 -7.35
C ALA A 56 -8.60 -0.83 -8.07
N PRO A 57 -8.47 -1.85 -8.92
CA PRO A 57 -7.18 -2.19 -9.54
C PRO A 57 -6.58 -1.05 -10.37
N TYR A 58 -7.42 -0.23 -10.96
CA TYR A 58 -6.98 0.89 -11.81
C TYR A 58 -6.82 2.20 -11.03
N SER A 59 -6.92 2.16 -9.71
CA SER A 59 -6.74 3.37 -8.91
C SER A 59 -5.31 3.87 -8.98
N ASP A 60 -5.14 5.17 -9.16
CA ASP A 60 -3.83 5.80 -9.10
C ASP A 60 -3.39 5.90 -7.66
N VAL A 61 -2.22 5.37 -7.38
CA VAL A 61 -1.65 5.37 -6.04
C VAL A 61 -0.24 5.94 -6.10
N ILE A 62 0.23 6.44 -4.98
CA ILE A 62 1.60 6.91 -4.85
C ILE A 62 2.39 5.80 -4.18
N TYR A 63 3.27 5.21 -4.96
CA TYR A 63 4.12 4.14 -4.49
C TYR A 63 5.44 4.72 -4.05
N GLN A 64 5.82 4.44 -2.83
CA GLN A 64 7.16 4.70 -2.35
C GLN A 64 7.86 3.37 -2.16
N ASP A 65 9.01 3.24 -2.79
CA ASP A 65 9.88 2.10 -2.55
C ASP A 65 10.51 2.27 -1.18
N VAL A 66 9.70 2.01 -0.17
CA VAL A 66 10.17 2.06 1.20
C VAL A 66 10.71 0.69 1.52
N GLU A 67 12.03 0.57 1.55
CA GLU A 67 12.63 -0.58 2.17
C GLU A 67 12.30 -0.52 3.65
N LEU A 68 11.34 -1.31 4.03
CA LEU A 68 11.13 -1.57 5.44
C LEU A 68 12.28 -2.44 5.90
N ARG A 69 13.33 -1.82 6.35
CA ARG A 69 14.34 -2.54 7.09
C ARG A 69 13.82 -2.75 8.48
N VAL A 70 13.40 -3.96 8.74
CA VAL A 70 13.24 -4.37 10.12
C VAL A 70 14.63 -4.36 10.72
N ARG A 71 14.90 -3.40 11.57
CA ARG A 71 16.13 -3.42 12.34
C ARG A 71 15.98 -4.42 13.45
N ASP A 72 16.88 -5.34 13.45
CA ASP A 72 17.13 -6.16 14.63
C ASP A 72 17.74 -5.28 15.71
N PHE A 73 17.08 -5.19 16.77
CA PHE A 73 17.59 -4.52 17.94
C PHE A 73 18.25 -5.49 18.87
#